data_51fad754ef38533a66699b1418d8dfe4
#
_entry.id   51fad754ef38533a66699b1418d8dfe4
#
_cell.length_a   1.000
_cell.length_b   1.000
_cell.length_c   1.000
_cell.angle_alpha   90.00
_cell.angle_beta   90.00
_cell.angle_gamma   90.00
#
_symmetry.space_group_name_H-M   'P 1'
#
loop_
_entity.id
_entity.type
_entity.pdbx_description
1 polymer ?
#
loop_
_entity_poly.entity_id
_entity_poly.type
_entity_poly.pdbx_seq_one_letter_code
_entity_poly.pdbx_strand_id
1 'polypeptide(L)'
;MSHYTEVKSAFSSEHTAELVSALEELWPEATILVSEEGTAKCRGWPGQQPRNCHVVVRFRNPNIEKQGNYDIGFIKRADGSYAMISDWYACTYPEVTNDKGRTGANAVEGMVKPLYTKNLMKKTLKTNKALKGFKDISKNGDIITKMVDGKEVRYARLRYRRAGL
;
A
#
# COMPACT_ATOMS: atom_id res chain seq x y z
N MET A 1 10.61 -21.53 11.24
CA MET A 1 10.95 -21.26 9.84
C MET A 1 10.07 -20.17 9.29
N SER A 2 10.68 -19.25 8.57
CA SER A 2 9.99 -18.15 7.92
C SER A 2 9.48 -18.58 6.55
N HIS A 3 8.26 -18.23 6.22
CA HIS A 3 7.65 -18.56 4.94
C HIS A 3 6.98 -17.34 4.32
N TYR A 4 7.15 -17.18 3.01
CA TYR A 4 6.34 -16.27 2.25
C TYR A 4 4.89 -16.74 2.24
N THR A 5 3.98 -15.83 2.52
CA THR A 5 2.54 -16.09 2.40
C THR A 5 1.91 -15.02 1.51
N GLU A 6 1.19 -15.46 0.50
CA GLU A 6 0.41 -14.59 -0.36
C GLU A 6 -0.98 -14.36 0.23
N VAL A 7 -1.39 -13.10 0.29
CA VAL A 7 -2.71 -12.69 0.77
C VAL A 7 -3.36 -11.83 -0.31
N LYS A 8 -4.57 -12.19 -0.72
CA LYS A 8 -5.35 -11.38 -1.66
C LYS A 8 -5.61 -10.00 -1.05
N SER A 9 -5.43 -8.96 -1.84
CA SER A 9 -5.69 -7.58 -1.44
C SER A 9 -6.83 -6.96 -2.24
N ALA A 10 -7.29 -5.80 -1.79
CA ALA A 10 -8.28 -4.99 -2.50
C ALA A 10 -7.68 -4.11 -3.61
N PHE A 11 -6.35 -4.15 -3.82
CA PHE A 11 -5.69 -3.32 -4.82
C PHE A 11 -5.82 -3.91 -6.21
N SER A 12 -6.17 -3.07 -7.18
CA SER A 12 -6.30 -3.47 -8.59
C SER A 12 -4.99 -3.30 -9.34
N SER A 13 -4.65 -4.28 -10.17
CA SER A 13 -3.47 -4.19 -11.06
C SER A 13 -3.63 -3.16 -12.18
N GLU A 14 -4.83 -2.66 -12.42
CA GLU A 14 -5.08 -1.55 -13.36
C GLU A 14 -4.68 -0.19 -12.77
N HIS A 15 -4.47 -0.11 -11.48
CA HIS A 15 -4.19 1.12 -10.74
C HIS A 15 -2.84 1.07 -10.02
N THR A 16 -1.84 0.53 -10.68
CA THR A 16 -0.47 0.40 -10.13
C THR A 16 0.13 1.74 -9.75
N ALA A 17 -0.06 2.79 -10.57
CA ALA A 17 0.48 4.11 -10.27
C ALA A 17 -0.09 4.69 -8.98
N GLU A 18 -1.38 4.51 -8.73
CA GLU A 18 -2.05 4.96 -7.51
C GLU A 18 -1.60 4.16 -6.29
N LEU A 19 -1.34 2.87 -6.46
CA LEU A 19 -0.76 2.03 -5.40
C LEU A 19 0.66 2.48 -5.06
N VAL A 20 1.51 2.67 -6.06
CA VAL A 20 2.91 3.11 -5.86
C VAL A 20 2.94 4.47 -5.17
N SER A 21 2.11 5.43 -5.60
CA SER A 21 2.00 6.74 -4.93
C SER A 21 1.57 6.61 -3.46
N ALA A 22 0.65 5.71 -3.16
CA ALA A 22 0.21 5.46 -1.79
C ALA A 22 1.34 4.90 -0.93
N LEU A 23 2.12 3.96 -1.47
CA LEU A 23 3.26 3.37 -0.79
C LEU A 23 4.37 4.39 -0.52
N GLU A 24 4.66 5.25 -1.50
CA GLU A 24 5.65 6.33 -1.35
C GLU A 24 5.21 7.38 -0.32
N GLU A 25 3.93 7.70 -0.27
CA GLU A 25 3.38 8.63 0.71
C GLU A 25 3.40 8.04 2.13
N LEU A 26 3.06 6.76 2.26
CA LEU A 26 3.04 6.08 3.56
C LEU A 26 4.45 5.84 4.11
N TRP A 27 5.37 5.46 3.24
CA TRP A 27 6.76 5.13 3.61
C TRP A 27 7.77 5.91 2.75
N PRO A 28 7.94 7.21 2.98
CA PRO A 28 8.80 8.06 2.14
C PRO A 28 10.27 7.64 2.17
N GLU A 29 10.72 6.97 3.23
CA GLU A 29 12.09 6.48 3.36
C GLU A 29 12.32 5.10 2.72
N ALA A 30 11.26 4.40 2.33
CA ALA A 30 11.37 3.10 1.68
C ALA A 30 11.75 3.25 0.20
N THR A 31 12.40 2.20 -0.33
CA THR A 31 12.62 2.07 -1.77
C THR A 31 11.46 1.29 -2.37
N ILE A 32 10.80 1.84 -3.38
CA ILE A 32 9.73 1.15 -4.10
C ILE A 32 10.29 0.69 -5.45
N LEU A 33 10.31 -0.62 -5.66
CA LEU A 33 10.73 -1.23 -6.93
C LEU A 33 9.47 -1.59 -7.72
N VAL A 34 9.43 -1.21 -8.99
CA VAL A 34 8.30 -1.49 -9.88
C VAL A 34 8.81 -2.24 -11.10
N SER A 35 8.14 -3.33 -11.45
CA SER A 35 8.44 -4.13 -12.63
C SER A 35 7.15 -4.56 -13.31
N GLU A 36 6.92 -4.11 -14.52
CA GLU A 36 5.74 -4.52 -15.30
C GLU A 36 5.74 -6.02 -15.61
N GLU A 37 6.92 -6.60 -15.75
CA GLU A 37 7.11 -8.02 -16.06
C GLU A 37 7.10 -8.92 -14.81
N GLY A 38 7.03 -8.33 -13.62
CA GLY A 38 7.02 -9.09 -12.37
C GLY A 38 8.36 -9.69 -12.00
N THR A 39 9.46 -9.01 -12.30
CA THR A 39 10.83 -9.48 -12.01
C THR A 39 11.50 -8.78 -10.84
N ALA A 40 10.81 -7.87 -10.15
CA ALA A 40 11.33 -7.24 -8.94
C ALA A 40 11.46 -8.28 -7.82
N LYS A 41 12.58 -8.28 -7.13
CA LYS A 41 12.89 -9.30 -6.12
C LYS A 41 12.42 -8.88 -4.74
N CYS A 42 11.45 -9.61 -4.21
CA CYS A 42 11.01 -9.51 -2.83
C CYS A 42 11.86 -10.43 -1.97
N ARG A 43 12.62 -9.87 -1.04
CA ARG A 43 13.54 -10.59 -0.17
C ARG A 43 12.84 -11.01 1.12
N GLY A 44 13.32 -12.11 1.69
CA GLY A 44 12.85 -12.62 2.98
C GLY A 44 14.02 -13.07 3.84
N TRP A 45 13.88 -14.20 4.48
CA TRP A 45 14.91 -14.78 5.32
C TRP A 45 16.23 -14.95 4.57
N PRO A 46 17.39 -14.65 5.18
CA PRO A 46 18.69 -14.92 4.55
C PRO A 46 18.83 -16.38 4.12
N GLY A 47 19.20 -16.63 2.88
CA GLY A 47 19.25 -17.96 2.30
C GLY A 47 17.96 -18.46 1.64
N GLN A 48 16.86 -17.74 1.82
CA GLN A 48 15.62 -18.03 1.09
C GLN A 48 15.66 -17.37 -0.30
N GLN A 49 15.17 -18.08 -1.31
CA GLN A 49 15.06 -17.56 -2.67
C GLN A 49 14.12 -16.35 -2.70
N PRO A 50 14.54 -15.19 -3.21
CA PRO A 50 13.65 -14.06 -3.39
C PRO A 50 12.47 -14.42 -4.31
N ARG A 51 11.32 -13.82 -4.04
CA ARG A 51 10.12 -14.00 -4.86
C ARG A 51 10.02 -12.88 -5.91
N ASN A 52 9.64 -13.25 -7.10
CA ASN A 52 9.40 -12.30 -8.19
C ASN A 52 8.07 -11.57 -7.98
N CYS A 53 8.11 -10.25 -8.00
CA CYS A 53 6.95 -9.41 -7.78
C CYS A 53 6.88 -8.27 -8.80
N HIS A 54 5.71 -7.65 -8.93
CA HIS A 54 5.51 -6.48 -9.79
C HIS A 54 5.81 -5.18 -9.05
N VAL A 55 5.55 -5.14 -7.75
CA VAL A 55 5.92 -4.02 -6.88
C VAL A 55 6.55 -4.59 -5.62
N VAL A 56 7.65 -3.98 -5.17
CA VAL A 56 8.34 -4.37 -3.92
C VAL A 56 8.61 -3.13 -3.08
N VAL A 57 8.23 -3.19 -1.82
CA VAL A 57 8.58 -2.19 -0.81
C VAL A 57 9.77 -2.71 -0.03
N ARG A 58 10.84 -1.95 -0.04
CA ARG A 58 12.09 -2.28 0.64
C ARG A 58 12.40 -1.20 1.67
N PHE A 59 12.35 -1.57 2.92
CA PHE A 59 12.61 -0.65 4.02
C PHE A 59 14.10 -0.48 4.26
N ARG A 60 14.52 0.76 4.51
CA ARG A 60 15.91 1.13 4.84
C ARG A 60 16.03 1.33 6.33
N ASN A 61 16.26 0.28 7.06
CA ASN A 61 16.49 0.36 8.50
C ASN A 61 17.70 -0.50 8.85
N PRO A 62 18.76 0.06 9.47
CA PRO A 62 19.97 -0.70 9.83
C PRO A 62 19.69 -1.89 10.74
N ASN A 63 18.63 -1.83 11.55
CA ASN A 63 18.22 -2.95 12.40
C ASN A 63 17.57 -4.08 11.60
N ILE A 64 16.96 -3.77 10.47
CA ILE A 64 16.35 -4.74 9.55
C ILE A 64 17.45 -5.59 8.89
N GLU A 65 18.56 -4.97 8.50
CA GLU A 65 19.67 -5.68 7.85
C GLU A 65 20.28 -6.77 8.74
N LYS A 66 20.23 -6.60 10.05
CA LYS A 66 20.74 -7.57 11.02
C LYS A 66 19.77 -8.72 11.26
N GLN A 67 18.48 -8.50 11.06
CA GLN A 67 17.42 -9.48 11.35
C GLN A 67 16.91 -10.21 10.11
N GLY A 68 17.35 -9.82 8.93
CA GLY A 68 16.84 -10.29 7.65
C GLY A 68 16.08 -9.17 6.93
N ASN A 69 16.15 -9.17 5.61
CA ASN A 69 15.52 -8.15 4.79
C ASN A 69 14.12 -8.63 4.39
N TYR A 70 13.12 -8.32 5.19
CA TYR A 70 11.74 -8.71 4.91
C TYR A 70 11.05 -7.60 4.12
N ASP A 71 11.07 -7.75 2.79
CA ASP A 71 10.36 -6.86 1.89
C ASP A 71 8.87 -7.21 1.85
N ILE A 72 8.03 -6.27 1.41
CA ILE A 72 6.64 -6.53 1.06
C ILE A 72 6.52 -6.46 -0.45
N GLY A 73 6.02 -7.53 -1.05
CA GLY A 73 5.80 -7.62 -2.48
C GLY A 73 4.33 -7.59 -2.87
N PHE A 74 4.07 -7.19 -4.10
CA PHE A 74 2.75 -7.20 -4.73
C PHE A 74 2.86 -7.92 -6.06
N ILE A 75 2.03 -8.95 -6.23
CA ILE A 75 2.02 -9.79 -7.43
C ILE A 75 0.66 -9.65 -8.12
N LYS A 76 0.66 -9.35 -9.41
CA LYS A 76 -0.55 -9.32 -10.23
C LYS A 76 -1.16 -10.71 -10.35
N ARG A 77 -2.44 -10.82 -10.07
CA ARG A 77 -3.20 -12.06 -10.22
C ARG A 77 -4.04 -12.01 -11.49
N ALA A 78 -4.44 -13.20 -11.95
CA ALA A 78 -5.26 -13.34 -13.15
C ALA A 78 -6.64 -12.64 -13.05
N ASP A 79 -7.17 -12.47 -11.84
CA ASP A 79 -8.44 -11.78 -11.58
C ASP A 79 -8.34 -10.24 -11.61
N GLY A 80 -7.16 -9.69 -11.90
CA GLY A 80 -6.94 -8.24 -11.95
C GLY A 80 -6.64 -7.60 -10.58
N SER A 81 -6.52 -8.38 -9.53
CA SER A 81 -6.08 -7.89 -8.21
C SER A 81 -4.59 -8.07 -8.00
N TYR A 82 -4.04 -7.37 -7.00
CA TYR A 82 -2.75 -7.69 -6.43
C TYR A 82 -2.88 -8.64 -5.25
N ALA A 83 -2.01 -9.64 -5.17
CA ALA A 83 -1.73 -10.33 -3.93
C ALA A 83 -0.55 -9.65 -3.24
N MET A 84 -0.63 -9.49 -1.93
CA MET A 84 0.49 -9.06 -1.11
C MET A 84 1.26 -10.29 -0.64
N ILE A 85 2.57 -10.23 -0.70
CA ILE A 85 3.45 -11.31 -0.27
C ILE A 85 4.53 -10.79 0.65
N SER A 86 4.73 -11.47 1.76
CA SER A 86 5.84 -11.25 2.69
C SER A 86 5.97 -12.47 3.60
N ASP A 87 7.03 -12.52 4.36
CA ASP A 87 7.06 -13.31 5.57
C ASP A 87 6.39 -12.52 6.70
N TRP A 88 5.08 -12.61 6.77
CA TRP A 88 4.27 -11.77 7.68
C TRP A 88 4.57 -12.00 9.16
N TYR A 89 5.05 -13.17 9.50
CA TYR A 89 5.43 -13.48 10.87
C TYR A 89 6.68 -12.71 11.31
N ALA A 90 7.63 -12.56 10.41
CA ALA A 90 8.89 -11.87 10.68
C ALA A 90 8.87 -10.38 10.31
N CYS A 91 7.94 -9.97 9.44
CA CYS A 91 7.79 -8.58 9.01
C CYS A 91 7.01 -7.77 10.07
N THR A 92 7.71 -7.40 11.15
CA THR A 92 7.13 -6.75 12.34
C THR A 92 7.80 -5.41 12.68
N TYR A 93 8.30 -4.71 11.65
CA TYR A 93 8.96 -3.41 11.83
C TYR A 93 7.98 -2.33 12.31
N PRO A 94 8.47 -1.27 12.98
CA PRO A 94 7.63 -0.13 13.33
C PRO A 94 6.88 0.46 12.12
N GLU A 95 7.51 0.50 10.95
CA GLU A 95 6.93 1.02 9.71
C GLU A 95 5.68 0.26 9.26
N VAL A 96 5.61 -1.03 9.54
CA VAL A 96 4.48 -1.90 9.18
C VAL A 96 3.56 -2.22 10.35
N THR A 97 3.77 -1.56 11.46
CA THR A 97 2.92 -1.65 12.66
C THR A 97 1.90 -0.52 12.64
N ASN A 98 0.62 -0.83 12.73
CA ASN A 98 -0.43 0.18 12.75
C ASN A 98 -0.53 0.89 14.11
N ASP A 99 -1.42 1.88 14.20
CA ASP A 99 -1.66 2.67 15.40
C ASP A 99 -2.18 1.85 16.61
N LYS A 100 -2.66 0.63 16.37
CA LYS A 100 -3.09 -0.32 17.40
C LYS A 100 -2.01 -1.34 17.78
N GLY A 101 -0.78 -1.17 17.27
CA GLY A 101 0.33 -2.09 17.51
C GLY A 101 0.21 -3.42 16.79
N ARG A 102 -0.61 -3.52 15.74
CA ARG A 102 -0.82 -4.74 14.95
C ARG A 102 0.07 -4.74 13.71
N THR A 103 0.52 -5.94 13.35
CA THR A 103 1.32 -6.21 12.15
C THR A 103 0.61 -7.24 11.27
N GLY A 104 1.21 -7.57 10.13
CA GLY A 104 0.70 -8.55 9.18
C GLY A 104 -0.01 -7.93 8.00
N ALA A 105 -0.46 -8.78 7.08
CA ALA A 105 -1.04 -8.36 5.81
C ALA A 105 -2.25 -7.42 5.98
N ASN A 106 -3.17 -7.76 6.88
CA ASN A 106 -4.35 -6.93 7.12
C ASN A 106 -4.01 -5.55 7.67
N ALA A 107 -3.01 -5.47 8.56
CA ALA A 107 -2.54 -4.19 9.11
C ALA A 107 -1.92 -3.32 8.02
N VAL A 108 -1.08 -3.91 7.17
CA VAL A 108 -0.46 -3.22 6.03
C VAL A 108 -1.51 -2.74 5.03
N GLU A 109 -2.44 -3.61 4.62
CA GLU A 109 -3.53 -3.22 3.72
C GLU A 109 -4.36 -2.08 4.30
N GLY A 110 -4.68 -2.14 5.59
CA GLY A 110 -5.44 -1.11 6.29
C GLY A 110 -4.73 0.25 6.36
N MET A 111 -3.40 0.28 6.34
CA MET A 111 -2.62 1.53 6.27
C MET A 111 -2.51 2.07 4.84
N VAL A 112 -2.39 1.21 3.85
CA VAL A 112 -2.21 1.60 2.43
C VAL A 112 -3.53 1.99 1.78
N LYS A 113 -4.60 1.27 2.07
CA LYS A 113 -5.90 1.40 1.39
C LYS A 113 -6.49 2.81 1.41
N PRO A 114 -6.48 3.57 2.52
CA PRO A 114 -7.01 4.94 2.49
C PRO A 114 -6.28 5.86 1.52
N LEU A 115 -4.96 5.75 1.45
CA LEU A 115 -4.14 6.55 0.54
C LEU A 115 -4.34 6.13 -0.93
N TYR A 116 -4.41 4.84 -1.16
CA TYR A 116 -4.73 4.27 -2.48
C TYR A 116 -6.11 4.73 -2.97
N THR A 117 -7.13 4.65 -2.13
CA THR A 117 -8.48 5.09 -2.45
C THR A 117 -8.53 6.59 -2.71
N LYS A 118 -7.83 7.39 -1.91
CA LYS A 118 -7.66 8.83 -2.13
C LYS A 118 -7.10 9.12 -3.52
N ASN A 119 -6.05 8.41 -3.91
CA ASN A 119 -5.40 8.60 -5.21
C ASN A 119 -6.32 8.19 -6.38
N LEU A 120 -7.10 7.11 -6.22
CA LEU A 120 -8.12 6.73 -7.20
C LEU A 120 -9.19 7.79 -7.37
N MET A 121 -9.69 8.34 -6.28
CA MET A 121 -10.71 9.40 -6.31
C MET A 121 -10.18 10.67 -6.97
N LYS A 122 -8.95 11.06 -6.68
CA LYS A 122 -8.28 12.19 -7.35
C LYS A 122 -8.20 11.98 -8.86
N LYS A 123 -7.83 10.78 -9.29
CA LYS A 123 -7.77 10.42 -10.71
C LYS A 123 -9.15 10.51 -11.35
N THR A 124 -10.17 9.95 -10.72
CA THR A 124 -11.56 9.98 -11.21
C THR A 124 -12.06 11.41 -11.37
N LEU A 125 -11.79 12.29 -10.40
CA LEU A 125 -12.18 13.69 -10.44
C LEU A 125 -11.48 14.46 -11.56
N LYS A 126 -10.23 14.15 -11.86
CA LYS A 126 -9.50 14.76 -12.97
C LYS A 126 -10.02 14.34 -14.34
N THR A 127 -10.47 13.10 -14.47
CA THR A 127 -10.89 12.51 -15.75
C THR A 127 -12.38 12.62 -16.00
N ASN A 128 -13.20 12.80 -14.97
CA ASN A 128 -14.65 12.87 -15.10
C ASN A 128 -15.08 14.30 -15.48
N LYS A 129 -15.64 14.45 -16.68
CA LYS A 129 -16.11 15.76 -17.21
C LYS A 129 -17.20 16.40 -16.35
N ALA A 130 -18.04 15.61 -15.67
CA ALA A 130 -19.10 16.13 -14.79
C ALA A 130 -18.54 16.78 -13.52
N LEU A 131 -17.31 16.45 -13.14
CA LEU A 131 -16.63 17.00 -11.97
C LEU A 131 -15.59 18.07 -12.33
N LYS A 132 -15.52 18.44 -13.60
CA LYS A 132 -14.66 19.53 -14.09
C LYS A 132 -15.02 20.83 -13.38
N GLY A 133 -14.04 21.52 -12.84
CA GLY A 133 -14.23 22.76 -12.10
C GLY A 133 -14.21 22.60 -10.57
N PHE A 134 -14.11 21.40 -10.06
CA PHE A 134 -13.84 21.16 -8.63
C PHE A 134 -12.33 21.20 -8.35
N LYS A 135 -11.97 21.87 -7.28
CA LYS A 135 -10.59 21.99 -6.82
C LYS A 135 -10.37 21.11 -5.59
N ASP A 136 -9.31 20.31 -5.61
CA ASP A 136 -8.90 19.53 -4.43
C ASP A 136 -8.38 20.46 -3.34
N ILE A 137 -9.04 20.46 -2.20
CA ILE A 137 -8.64 21.17 -0.98
C ILE A 137 -8.24 20.24 0.14
N SER A 138 -8.09 18.95 -0.15
CA SER A 138 -7.65 17.96 0.83
C SER A 138 -6.25 18.27 1.32
N LYS A 139 -5.99 17.93 2.57
CA LYS A 139 -4.65 18.00 3.17
C LYS A 139 -4.09 16.59 3.29
N ASN A 140 -2.76 16.46 3.22
CA ASN A 140 -2.11 15.20 3.54
C ASN A 140 -2.48 14.78 4.97
N GLY A 141 -2.82 13.50 5.14
CA GLY A 141 -3.23 12.97 6.43
C GLY A 141 -4.72 13.11 6.78
N ASP A 142 -5.57 13.54 5.84
CA ASP A 142 -7.04 13.55 6.01
C ASP A 142 -7.57 12.10 6.08
N ILE A 143 -7.24 11.41 7.15
CA ILE A 143 -7.71 10.06 7.45
C ILE A 143 -8.77 10.15 8.54
N ILE A 144 -9.92 9.53 8.30
CA ILE A 144 -11.00 9.41 9.28
C ILE A 144 -11.26 7.94 9.61
N THR A 145 -11.59 7.68 10.86
CA THR A 145 -11.98 6.36 11.33
C THR A 145 -13.46 6.35 11.64
N LYS A 146 -14.19 5.35 11.14
CA LYS A 146 -15.62 5.16 11.40
C LYS A 146 -15.89 3.72 11.82
N MET A 147 -16.91 3.53 12.65
CA MET A 147 -17.44 2.21 12.97
C MET A 147 -18.47 1.80 11.92
N VAL A 148 -18.24 0.66 11.26
CA VAL A 148 -19.16 0.08 10.27
C VAL A 148 -19.39 -1.38 10.65
N ASP A 149 -20.64 -1.74 10.92
CA ASP A 149 -21.04 -3.08 11.34
C ASP A 149 -20.22 -3.63 12.52
N GLY A 150 -19.95 -2.78 13.52
CA GLY A 150 -19.17 -3.13 14.70
C GLY A 150 -17.66 -3.23 14.45
N LYS A 151 -17.19 -2.92 13.24
CA LYS A 151 -15.78 -2.91 12.87
C LYS A 151 -15.29 -1.50 12.62
N GLU A 152 -14.06 -1.21 13.03
CA GLU A 152 -13.41 0.05 12.75
C GLU A 152 -12.87 0.07 11.33
N VAL A 153 -13.27 1.08 10.55
CA VAL A 153 -12.83 1.26 9.16
C VAL A 153 -12.20 2.64 9.01
N ARG A 154 -11.04 2.68 8.35
CA ARG A 154 -10.32 3.92 8.05
C ARG A 154 -10.63 4.37 6.64
N TYR A 155 -10.91 5.66 6.48
CA TYR A 155 -11.18 6.29 5.19
C TYR A 155 -10.23 7.45 4.94
N ALA A 156 -9.81 7.63 3.70
CA ALA A 156 -9.20 8.87 3.25
C ALA A 156 -10.32 9.88 2.93
N ARG A 157 -10.21 11.08 3.49
CA ARG A 157 -11.14 12.17 3.18
C ARG A 157 -10.56 13.01 2.06
N LEU A 158 -11.31 13.15 0.97
CA LEU A 158 -11.04 14.13 -0.07
C LEU A 158 -12.00 15.30 0.09
N ARG A 159 -11.48 16.50 -0.02
CA ARG A 159 -12.24 17.74 0.05
C ARG A 159 -12.07 18.49 -1.27
N TYR A 160 -13.19 18.81 -1.91
CA TYR A 160 -13.21 19.55 -3.14
C TYR A 160 -14.11 20.76 -3.01
N ARG A 161 -13.71 21.82 -3.66
CA ARG A 161 -14.48 23.03 -3.74
C ARG A 161 -14.63 23.43 -5.21
N ARG A 162 -15.81 23.90 -5.58
CA ARG A 162 -16.05 24.38 -6.94
C ARG A 162 -15.18 25.61 -7.23
N ALA A 163 -14.44 25.60 -8.33
CA ALA A 163 -13.60 26.71 -8.72
C ALA A 163 -14.46 27.94 -9.05
N GLY A 164 -14.02 29.12 -8.60
CA GLY A 164 -14.72 30.38 -8.83
C GLY A 164 -15.81 30.76 -7.80
N LEU A 165 -15.96 29.98 -6.76
CA LEU A 165 -16.84 30.32 -5.63
C LEU A 165 -16.06 30.87 -4.43
#